data_9f8faf75a355a2354f2b24213b73eace
#
_entry.id   9f8faf75a355a2354f2b24213b73eace
#
_cell.length_a   1.000
_cell.length_b   1.000
_cell.length_c   1.000
_cell.angle_alpha   90.00
_cell.angle_beta   90.00
_cell.angle_gamma   90.00
#
_symmetry.space_group_name_H-M   'P 1'
#
loop_
_entity.id
_entity.type
_entity.pdbx_description
1 polymer ?
#
loop_
_entity_poly.entity_id
_entity_poly.type
_entity_poly.pdbx_seq_one_letter_code
_entity_poly.pdbx_strand_id
1 'polypeptide(L)'
;MGSFKPPETQKGGGQPGKILAPLDLQLRKVKWGEYSVSNLFKIQKISRMLSKEQTFTKAEFPVYSSESTNGGVIGYTDNPDFICDYQHPIYITFGDHTRTFNVVQKSFSVLDNVKVLLPCTDNVNCLLFFIAAWQKQIPNLGYARHWKVAKDCIIQLPEKSKGKIDFEFIDNFVRELERARLRELEAYLVATGLNNYELTSADKAVLNRLSTLQWKPFPITKVFTVRNTHNILASNVKLGSGTTPYLCASAEDNGICGYISYNNDLLEQGNCVFIGGKTFVVSYQKDDFFSNDSHNIALYLKDYAPTRLNQLSLVTCVKKSLGHKYTWGDSVSKAKINKDTIMLPVCADGETPDLASMEQIVAAVQKIVIADVAKYTARNLEATQQVIEAQEEPQLEQTITPLIHPEYKPGFIPLYTIRAACGYFGEGRLPEEEGWVDATGLGFTPDPQRHFAVHAKGDSMLPKIKDGDICIFEWYNAGFRNGEIVLSQISEYDDAYDGRYTIKRYHSEKTVTDEGWQHSKVELQPLNPDFEPIELSEDDDVRTIGIFKCVL
;
A
#
# COMPACT_ATOMS: atom_id res chain seq x y z
N MET A 1 -28.62 -24.00 14.22
CA MET A 1 -28.77 -23.61 12.80
C MET A 1 -28.89 -22.09 12.77
N GLY A 2 -27.79 -21.39 12.69
CA GLY A 2 -27.72 -19.94 12.55
C GLY A 2 -27.21 -19.64 11.15
N SER A 3 -28.09 -19.09 10.31
CA SER A 3 -27.76 -18.64 8.96
C SER A 3 -26.69 -17.54 9.03
N PHE A 4 -25.58 -17.77 8.35
CA PHE A 4 -24.53 -16.78 8.12
C PHE A 4 -25.13 -15.57 7.38
N LYS A 5 -25.24 -14.43 8.07
CA LYS A 5 -25.46 -13.14 7.42
C LYS A 5 -24.09 -12.57 7.05
N PRO A 6 -23.89 -12.14 5.81
CA PRO A 6 -22.68 -11.39 5.47
C PRO A 6 -22.60 -10.13 6.33
N PRO A 7 -21.40 -9.68 6.73
CA PRO A 7 -21.24 -8.50 7.58
C PRO A 7 -21.85 -7.29 6.90
N GLU A 8 -22.73 -6.58 7.61
CA GLU A 8 -23.27 -5.30 7.20
C GLU A 8 -22.12 -4.31 7.02
N THR A 9 -22.10 -3.63 5.89
CA THR A 9 -21.16 -2.57 5.55
C THR A 9 -21.25 -1.44 6.56
N GLN A 10 -20.34 -1.38 7.50
CA GLN A 10 -20.10 -0.16 8.27
C GLN A 10 -19.52 0.90 7.33
N LYS A 11 -20.30 1.91 7.04
CA LYS A 11 -19.84 3.16 6.41
C LYS A 11 -19.01 3.93 7.45
N GLY A 12 -17.74 4.12 7.20
CA GLY A 12 -16.96 5.06 8.00
C GLY A 12 -15.45 4.89 7.86
N GLY A 13 -14.77 5.93 7.34
CA GLY A 13 -13.35 6.20 7.54
C GLY A 13 -12.39 5.37 6.69
N GLY A 14 -11.54 6.04 5.90
CA GLY A 14 -10.50 5.40 5.09
C GLY A 14 -9.63 4.45 5.92
N GLN A 15 -9.94 3.15 5.85
CA GLN A 15 -9.08 2.09 6.35
C GLN A 15 -8.23 1.55 5.21
N PRO A 16 -6.92 1.38 5.41
CA PRO A 16 -6.12 0.53 4.54
C PRO A 16 -6.60 -0.91 4.74
N GLY A 17 -7.37 -1.46 3.80
CA GLY A 17 -7.87 -2.83 3.92
C GLY A 17 -9.07 -3.20 3.06
N LYS A 18 -9.62 -2.29 2.24
CA LYS A 18 -10.65 -2.69 1.28
C LYS A 18 -10.02 -3.59 0.22
N ILE A 19 -10.39 -4.88 0.23
CA ILE A 19 -10.15 -5.79 -0.89
C ILE A 19 -10.71 -5.10 -2.13
N LEU A 20 -9.92 -5.03 -3.20
CA LEU A 20 -10.34 -4.45 -4.47
C LEU A 20 -11.64 -5.12 -4.93
N ALA A 21 -12.59 -4.33 -5.44
CA ALA A 21 -13.91 -4.82 -5.83
C ALA A 21 -13.90 -6.09 -6.72
N PRO A 22 -12.94 -6.27 -7.67
CA PRO A 22 -12.83 -7.52 -8.45
C PRO A 22 -12.52 -8.75 -7.61
N LEU A 23 -11.63 -8.66 -6.61
CA LEU A 23 -11.27 -9.78 -5.73
C LEU A 23 -12.40 -10.17 -4.76
N ASP A 24 -13.14 -9.18 -4.25
CA ASP A 24 -14.34 -9.44 -3.44
C ASP A 24 -15.41 -10.21 -4.24
N LEU A 25 -15.57 -9.88 -5.53
CA LEU A 25 -16.48 -10.59 -6.42
C LEU A 25 -16.05 -12.04 -6.68
N GLN A 26 -14.75 -12.32 -6.77
CA GLN A 26 -14.23 -13.68 -6.90
C GLN A 26 -14.61 -14.52 -5.66
N LEU A 27 -14.35 -13.99 -4.44
CA LEU A 27 -14.70 -14.67 -3.19
C LEU A 27 -16.20 -14.94 -3.03
N ARG A 28 -17.07 -14.10 -3.60
CA ARG A 28 -18.53 -14.29 -3.56
C ARG A 28 -19.02 -15.39 -4.49
N LYS A 29 -18.25 -15.73 -5.53
CA LYS A 29 -18.65 -16.73 -6.54
C LYS A 29 -18.20 -18.15 -6.20
N VAL A 30 -17.20 -18.33 -5.32
CA VAL A 30 -16.70 -19.65 -4.96
C VAL A 30 -17.65 -20.39 -4.01
N LYS A 31 -17.62 -21.72 -4.08
CA LYS A 31 -18.23 -22.58 -3.09
C LYS A 31 -17.31 -22.70 -1.89
N TRP A 32 -17.87 -22.66 -0.70
CA TRP A 32 -17.14 -22.75 0.56
C TRP A 32 -17.43 -24.06 1.25
N GLY A 33 -16.42 -24.75 1.75
CA GLY A 33 -16.50 -25.92 2.58
C GLY A 33 -15.94 -25.68 3.98
N GLU A 34 -16.35 -26.51 4.93
CA GLU A 34 -15.91 -26.47 6.32
C GLU A 34 -14.80 -27.50 6.56
N TYR A 35 -13.68 -27.04 7.10
CA TYR A 35 -12.50 -27.84 7.36
C TYR A 35 -12.03 -27.68 8.79
N SER A 36 -11.83 -28.81 9.48
CA SER A 36 -11.18 -28.79 10.78
C SER A 36 -9.71 -28.46 10.64
N VAL A 37 -9.19 -27.52 11.45
CA VAL A 37 -7.77 -27.17 11.46
C VAL A 37 -6.87 -28.35 11.79
N SER A 38 -7.34 -29.32 12.58
CA SER A 38 -6.60 -30.53 12.91
C SER A 38 -6.33 -31.43 11.68
N ASN A 39 -7.14 -31.30 10.62
CA ASN A 39 -6.92 -32.01 9.35
C ASN A 39 -5.94 -31.27 8.43
N LEU A 40 -5.80 -29.98 8.61
CA LEU A 40 -4.93 -29.11 7.79
C LEU A 40 -3.53 -28.97 8.40
N PHE A 41 -3.43 -29.07 9.72
CA PHE A 41 -2.19 -28.83 10.47
C PHE A 41 -1.99 -29.92 11.53
N LYS A 42 -0.92 -30.68 11.43
CA LYS A 42 -0.56 -31.73 12.39
C LYS A 42 0.39 -31.15 13.45
N ILE A 43 -0.03 -31.17 14.72
CA ILE A 43 0.82 -30.74 15.82
C ILE A 43 2.08 -31.64 15.93
N GLN A 44 3.23 -31.00 16.08
CA GLN A 44 4.49 -31.68 16.27
C GLN A 44 4.86 -31.74 17.74
N LYS A 45 5.50 -32.85 18.12
CA LYS A 45 6.02 -33.00 19.48
C LYS A 45 7.31 -32.22 19.63
N ILE A 46 7.37 -31.36 20.64
CA ILE A 46 8.57 -30.63 21.00
C ILE A 46 9.38 -31.53 21.91
N SER A 47 10.56 -31.93 21.48
CA SER A 47 11.46 -32.82 22.23
C SER A 47 12.29 -32.07 23.25
N ARG A 48 12.68 -30.84 22.95
CA ARG A 48 13.46 -29.96 23.83
C ARG A 48 12.80 -28.57 23.85
N MET A 49 12.63 -28.02 25.03
CA MET A 49 12.17 -26.63 25.22
C MET A 49 13.35 -25.78 25.65
N LEU A 50 13.66 -24.77 24.86
CA LEU A 50 14.67 -23.79 25.24
C LEU A 50 14.08 -22.76 26.20
N SER A 51 14.94 -22.25 27.10
CA SER A 51 14.64 -21.03 27.85
C SER A 51 15.27 -19.81 27.15
N LYS A 52 14.81 -18.60 27.51
CA LYS A 52 15.33 -17.37 26.90
C LYS A 52 16.84 -17.19 27.15
N GLU A 53 17.33 -17.65 28.27
CA GLU A 53 18.74 -17.59 28.68
C GLU A 53 19.65 -18.53 27.85
N GLN A 54 19.05 -19.50 27.18
CA GLN A 54 19.75 -20.44 26.30
C GLN A 54 19.82 -20.01 24.84
N THR A 55 19.34 -18.80 24.54
CA THR A 55 19.40 -18.22 23.20
C THR A 55 20.58 -17.26 23.05
N PHE A 56 21.13 -17.17 21.85
CA PHE A 56 22.24 -16.29 21.52
C PHE A 56 21.77 -15.13 20.65
N THR A 57 22.49 -14.02 20.68
CA THR A 57 22.24 -12.89 19.77
C THR A 57 22.78 -13.13 18.36
N LYS A 58 23.74 -14.05 18.22
CA LYS A 58 24.38 -14.44 16.96
C LYS A 58 24.56 -15.95 16.97
N ALA A 59 23.74 -16.66 16.23
CA ALA A 59 23.84 -18.08 15.88
C ALA A 59 23.04 -18.29 14.57
N GLU A 60 23.02 -19.52 14.04
CA GLU A 60 22.52 -19.77 12.70
C GLU A 60 21.01 -19.87 12.63
N PHE A 61 20.36 -20.51 13.60
CA PHE A 61 18.94 -20.89 13.53
C PHE A 61 18.09 -20.09 14.49
N PRO A 62 16.95 -19.50 14.02
CA PRO A 62 16.09 -18.69 14.86
C PRO A 62 15.38 -19.50 15.94
N VAL A 63 15.12 -18.85 17.08
CA VAL A 63 14.31 -19.38 18.17
C VAL A 63 13.05 -18.54 18.30
N TYR A 64 11.89 -19.19 18.15
CA TYR A 64 10.60 -18.53 18.19
C TYR A 64 9.96 -18.56 19.58
N SER A 65 9.35 -17.46 19.96
CA SER A 65 8.50 -17.34 21.14
C SER A 65 7.08 -16.94 20.77
N SER A 66 6.23 -16.78 21.77
CA SER A 66 4.87 -16.23 21.60
C SER A 66 4.83 -14.70 21.50
N GLU A 67 5.96 -14.04 21.26
CA GLU A 67 6.00 -12.59 21.06
C GLU A 67 5.47 -12.20 19.69
N SER A 68 4.85 -11.01 19.58
CA SER A 68 4.36 -10.47 18.31
C SER A 68 5.37 -9.57 17.58
N THR A 69 6.45 -9.19 18.27
CA THR A 69 7.53 -8.38 17.72
C THR A 69 8.57 -9.23 17.01
N ASN A 70 9.29 -8.65 16.07
CA ASN A 70 10.37 -9.31 15.31
C ASN A 70 9.98 -10.69 14.71
N GLY A 71 8.73 -10.83 14.23
CA GLY A 71 8.23 -12.12 13.72
C GLY A 71 8.26 -13.25 14.74
N GLY A 72 8.22 -12.95 16.05
CA GLY A 72 8.32 -13.93 17.13
C GLY A 72 9.74 -14.45 17.43
N VAL A 73 10.76 -14.01 16.70
CA VAL A 73 12.17 -14.41 16.93
C VAL A 73 12.74 -13.61 18.09
N ILE A 74 13.19 -14.32 19.13
CA ILE A 74 13.77 -13.73 20.35
C ILE A 74 15.28 -13.95 20.49
N GLY A 75 15.86 -14.81 19.68
CA GLY A 75 17.26 -15.14 19.67
C GLY A 75 17.55 -16.26 18.69
N TYR A 76 18.73 -16.83 18.77
CA TYR A 76 19.22 -17.84 17.83
C TYR A 76 19.86 -19.00 18.59
N THR A 77 20.05 -20.16 17.90
CA THR A 77 20.74 -21.35 18.38
C THR A 77 21.54 -21.98 17.26
N ASP A 78 22.61 -22.71 17.59
CA ASP A 78 23.37 -23.50 16.61
C ASP A 78 22.83 -24.93 16.47
N ASN A 79 21.92 -25.36 17.35
CA ASN A 79 21.33 -26.69 17.34
C ASN A 79 19.80 -26.58 17.24
N PRO A 80 19.21 -26.61 16.03
CA PRO A 80 17.77 -26.50 15.83
C PRO A 80 17.08 -27.82 16.23
N ASP A 81 15.86 -27.70 16.78
CA ASP A 81 15.02 -28.86 17.15
C ASP A 81 14.13 -29.32 15.99
N PHE A 82 13.81 -28.41 15.07
CA PHE A 82 13.01 -28.66 13.87
C PHE A 82 13.86 -28.39 12.63
N ILE A 83 13.99 -29.41 11.79
CA ILE A 83 14.77 -29.33 10.56
C ILE A 83 13.82 -29.08 9.40
N CYS A 84 14.06 -27.99 8.65
CA CYS A 84 13.43 -27.77 7.35
C CYS A 84 14.32 -28.41 6.30
N ASP A 85 13.80 -29.44 5.65
CA ASP A 85 14.45 -30.20 4.59
C ASP A 85 13.48 -30.42 3.41
N TYR A 86 13.86 -31.26 2.46
CA TYR A 86 13.01 -31.50 1.29
C TYR A 86 11.71 -32.27 1.63
N GLN A 87 11.65 -33.02 2.75
CA GLN A 87 10.48 -33.76 3.19
C GLN A 87 9.53 -32.87 4.01
N HIS A 88 10.07 -31.93 4.76
CA HIS A 88 9.36 -30.97 5.58
C HIS A 88 9.90 -29.56 5.32
N PRO A 89 9.60 -28.96 4.14
CA PRO A 89 10.20 -27.69 3.77
C PRO A 89 9.62 -26.51 4.56
N ILE A 90 8.44 -26.71 5.17
CA ILE A 90 7.70 -25.64 5.86
C ILE A 90 7.08 -26.16 7.15
N TYR A 91 7.18 -25.35 8.18
CA TYR A 91 6.42 -25.48 9.43
C TYR A 91 5.63 -24.21 9.71
N ILE A 92 4.61 -24.35 10.55
CA ILE A 92 3.87 -23.21 11.11
C ILE A 92 4.14 -23.17 12.61
N THR A 93 4.52 -22.00 13.13
CA THR A 93 4.53 -21.76 14.57
C THR A 93 3.29 -20.99 15.00
N PHE A 94 2.75 -21.34 16.17
CA PHE A 94 1.62 -20.64 16.78
C PHE A 94 2.00 -20.19 18.19
N GLY A 95 2.01 -18.89 18.40
CA GLY A 95 2.21 -18.27 19.71
C GLY A 95 0.97 -18.34 20.59
N ASP A 96 1.02 -19.13 21.68
CA ASP A 96 -0.14 -19.51 22.48
C ASP A 96 -0.77 -18.31 23.22
N HIS A 97 0.01 -17.27 23.56
CA HIS A 97 -0.49 -16.08 24.25
C HIS A 97 -0.92 -14.94 23.32
N THR A 98 -0.32 -14.82 22.16
CA THR A 98 -0.54 -13.70 21.24
C THR A 98 -1.40 -14.05 20.03
N ARG A 99 -1.64 -15.33 19.76
CA ARG A 99 -2.30 -15.86 18.56
C ARG A 99 -1.52 -15.53 17.27
N THR A 100 -0.21 -15.30 17.39
CA THR A 100 0.65 -15.04 16.24
C THR A 100 0.97 -16.33 15.51
N PHE A 101 1.00 -16.25 14.18
CA PHE A 101 1.43 -17.33 13.32
C PHE A 101 2.66 -16.90 12.54
N ASN A 102 3.60 -17.84 12.34
CA ASN A 102 4.72 -17.64 11.43
C ASN A 102 4.84 -18.84 10.50
N VAL A 103 5.06 -18.57 9.22
CA VAL A 103 5.44 -19.57 8.22
C VAL A 103 6.95 -19.69 8.25
N VAL A 104 7.47 -20.85 8.60
CA VAL A 104 8.90 -21.05 8.85
C VAL A 104 9.48 -22.00 7.81
N GLN A 105 10.45 -21.51 7.03
CA GLN A 105 11.13 -22.21 5.93
C GLN A 105 12.63 -22.45 6.20
N LYS A 106 13.08 -22.19 7.41
CA LYS A 106 14.45 -22.48 7.87
C LYS A 106 14.38 -23.31 9.14
N SER A 107 15.35 -24.17 9.36
CA SER A 107 15.46 -24.94 10.61
C SER A 107 15.44 -24.01 11.83
N PHE A 108 14.81 -24.41 12.92
CA PHE A 108 14.52 -23.53 14.05
C PHE A 108 14.32 -24.28 15.35
N SER A 109 14.23 -23.54 16.45
CA SER A 109 13.77 -24.02 17.76
C SER A 109 12.68 -23.12 18.30
N VAL A 110 12.02 -23.55 19.38
CA VAL A 110 10.93 -22.81 20.02
C VAL A 110 11.03 -22.81 21.52
N LEU A 111 10.37 -21.82 22.17
CA LEU A 111 10.11 -21.83 23.60
C LEU A 111 8.82 -22.62 23.94
N ASP A 112 8.56 -22.80 25.23
CA ASP A 112 7.44 -23.58 25.80
C ASP A 112 6.04 -23.11 25.41
N ASN A 113 5.90 -21.83 25.08
CA ASN A 113 4.62 -21.16 24.77
C ASN A 113 4.33 -21.11 23.27
N VAL A 114 5.04 -21.89 22.46
CA VAL A 114 4.84 -22.01 21.01
C VAL A 114 4.38 -23.41 20.66
N LYS A 115 3.42 -23.54 19.73
CA LYS A 115 3.06 -24.80 19.09
C LYS A 115 3.68 -24.86 17.72
N VAL A 116 4.21 -26.03 17.37
CA VAL A 116 4.78 -26.30 16.05
C VAL A 116 3.85 -27.23 15.29
N LEU A 117 3.55 -26.88 14.06
CA LEU A 117 2.57 -27.54 13.23
C LEU A 117 3.17 -27.87 11.87
N LEU A 118 2.91 -29.07 11.39
CA LEU A 118 3.22 -29.48 10.03
C LEU A 118 1.96 -29.28 9.17
N PRO A 119 2.03 -28.44 8.12
CA PRO A 119 0.88 -28.15 7.28
C PRO A 119 0.61 -29.27 6.27
N CYS A 120 -0.60 -29.30 5.71
CA CYS A 120 -1.02 -30.26 4.68
C CYS A 120 -0.54 -29.90 3.26
N THR A 121 0.07 -28.75 3.09
CA THR A 121 0.61 -28.25 1.82
C THR A 121 1.85 -27.42 2.10
N ASP A 122 2.76 -27.33 1.13
CA ASP A 122 3.95 -26.49 1.14
C ASP A 122 3.76 -25.18 0.34
N ASN A 123 2.58 -24.98 -0.26
CA ASN A 123 2.26 -23.74 -0.94
C ASN A 123 2.01 -22.61 0.07
N VAL A 124 2.94 -21.65 0.13
CA VAL A 124 2.93 -20.52 1.08
C VAL A 124 1.65 -19.68 0.95
N ASN A 125 1.16 -19.42 -0.26
CA ASN A 125 -0.03 -18.62 -0.48
C ASN A 125 -1.27 -19.30 0.11
N CYS A 126 -1.39 -20.61 -0.09
CA CYS A 126 -2.46 -21.38 0.53
C CYS A 126 -2.37 -21.36 2.05
N LEU A 127 -1.17 -21.49 2.61
CA LEU A 127 -0.94 -21.41 4.05
C LEU A 127 -1.32 -20.05 4.63
N LEU A 128 -0.94 -18.97 3.97
CA LEU A 128 -1.32 -17.60 4.39
C LEU A 128 -2.85 -17.42 4.39
N PHE A 129 -3.54 -17.94 3.38
CA PHE A 129 -5.00 -17.92 3.32
C PHE A 129 -5.63 -18.72 4.47
N PHE A 130 -5.15 -19.96 4.72
CA PHE A 130 -5.63 -20.80 5.81
C PHE A 130 -5.41 -20.16 7.17
N ILE A 131 -4.23 -19.61 7.41
CA ILE A 131 -3.89 -18.90 8.64
C ILE A 131 -4.80 -17.69 8.85
N ALA A 132 -5.04 -16.89 7.81
CA ALA A 132 -5.93 -15.73 7.88
C ALA A 132 -7.38 -16.13 8.22
N ALA A 133 -7.88 -17.22 7.61
CA ALA A 133 -9.19 -17.77 7.93
C ALA A 133 -9.24 -18.32 9.37
N TRP A 134 -8.18 -19.00 9.80
CA TRP A 134 -8.10 -19.58 11.15
C TRP A 134 -7.99 -18.49 12.23
N GLN A 135 -7.14 -17.51 12.04
CA GLN A 135 -6.94 -16.41 13.01
C GLN A 135 -8.24 -15.66 13.32
N LYS A 136 -9.12 -15.51 12.33
CA LYS A 136 -10.45 -14.89 12.51
C LYS A 136 -11.37 -15.69 13.44
N GLN A 137 -11.19 -17.01 13.53
CA GLN A 137 -12.02 -17.89 14.37
C GLN A 137 -11.52 -17.96 15.81
N ILE A 138 -10.27 -17.56 16.08
CA ILE A 138 -9.69 -17.61 17.41
C ILE A 138 -10.08 -16.36 18.19
N PRO A 139 -10.91 -16.44 19.25
CA PRO A 139 -11.29 -15.29 20.06
C PRO A 139 -10.06 -14.71 20.78
N ASN A 140 -10.09 -13.41 21.06
CA ASN A 140 -9.08 -12.79 21.91
C ASN A 140 -9.42 -13.03 23.40
N LEU A 141 -8.66 -13.89 24.04
CA LEU A 141 -8.80 -14.23 25.45
C LEU A 141 -7.82 -13.44 26.36
N GLY A 142 -7.27 -12.35 25.84
CA GLY A 142 -6.23 -11.59 26.55
C GLY A 142 -4.93 -12.39 26.69
N TYR A 143 -4.38 -12.46 27.91
CA TYR A 143 -3.12 -13.17 28.18
C TYR A 143 -3.29 -14.68 28.41
N ALA A 144 -4.50 -15.22 28.21
CA ALA A 144 -4.75 -16.65 28.35
C ALA A 144 -4.10 -17.48 27.22
N ARG A 145 -4.02 -18.80 27.43
CA ARG A 145 -3.55 -19.73 26.39
C ARG A 145 -4.67 -20.02 25.39
N HIS A 146 -4.44 -19.64 24.14
CA HIS A 146 -5.41 -19.72 23.05
C HIS A 146 -5.47 -21.10 22.37
N TRP A 147 -4.43 -21.95 22.53
CA TRP A 147 -4.35 -23.23 21.85
C TRP A 147 -5.54 -24.16 22.14
N LYS A 148 -6.09 -24.10 23.36
CA LYS A 148 -7.27 -24.89 23.73
C LYS A 148 -8.46 -24.68 22.79
N VAL A 149 -8.63 -23.44 22.31
CA VAL A 149 -9.72 -23.07 21.38
C VAL A 149 -9.25 -23.19 19.95
N ALA A 150 -8.03 -22.74 19.67
CA ALA A 150 -7.48 -22.71 18.31
C ALA A 150 -7.47 -24.07 17.62
N LYS A 151 -7.07 -25.14 18.33
CA LYS A 151 -6.97 -26.50 17.77
C LYS A 151 -8.30 -27.11 17.30
N ASP A 152 -9.42 -26.67 17.87
CA ASP A 152 -10.76 -27.19 17.60
C ASP A 152 -11.55 -26.29 16.64
N CYS A 153 -10.93 -25.27 16.07
CA CYS A 153 -11.56 -24.39 15.09
C CYS A 153 -11.91 -25.12 13.80
N ILE A 154 -13.03 -24.70 13.22
CA ILE A 154 -13.44 -25.06 11.86
C ILE A 154 -13.33 -23.78 11.02
N ILE A 155 -12.66 -23.88 9.89
CA ILE A 155 -12.49 -22.76 8.96
C ILE A 155 -13.19 -23.05 7.64
N GLN A 156 -13.60 -21.97 6.97
CA GLN A 156 -14.19 -22.08 5.64
C GLN A 156 -13.11 -21.83 4.58
N LEU A 157 -13.04 -22.74 3.62
CA LEU A 157 -12.09 -22.65 2.50
C LEU A 157 -12.84 -22.86 1.17
N PRO A 158 -12.36 -22.24 0.08
CA PRO A 158 -12.87 -22.52 -1.27
C PRO A 158 -12.80 -23.99 -1.64
N GLU A 159 -13.86 -24.52 -2.27
CA GLU A 159 -13.96 -25.92 -2.73
C GLU A 159 -14.08 -26.00 -4.25
N LYS A 160 -13.25 -26.85 -4.87
CA LYS A 160 -13.41 -27.26 -6.27
C LYS A 160 -14.60 -28.23 -6.43
N SER A 161 -14.77 -29.11 -5.44
CA SER A 161 -15.92 -30.00 -5.27
C SER A 161 -16.07 -30.33 -3.79
N LYS A 162 -17.26 -30.89 -3.38
CA LYS A 162 -17.54 -31.19 -1.97
C LYS A 162 -16.41 -31.97 -1.29
N GLY A 163 -15.84 -31.41 -0.24
CA GLY A 163 -14.73 -31.97 0.55
C GLY A 163 -13.35 -31.87 -0.12
N LYS A 164 -13.22 -31.17 -1.25
CA LYS A 164 -11.92 -30.97 -1.92
C LYS A 164 -11.59 -29.48 -2.00
N ILE A 165 -10.57 -29.05 -1.27
CA ILE A 165 -10.07 -27.67 -1.27
C ILE A 165 -9.62 -27.30 -2.69
N ASP A 166 -9.95 -26.08 -3.11
CA ASP A 166 -9.47 -25.50 -4.36
C ASP A 166 -8.16 -24.72 -4.13
N PHE A 167 -7.06 -25.48 -4.03
CA PHE A 167 -5.72 -24.92 -3.83
C PHE A 167 -5.30 -23.97 -4.97
N GLU A 168 -5.70 -24.28 -6.20
CA GLU A 168 -5.38 -23.47 -7.38
C GLU A 168 -6.05 -22.09 -7.31
N PHE A 169 -7.35 -22.07 -6.98
CA PHE A 169 -8.04 -20.81 -6.75
C PHE A 169 -7.40 -19.99 -5.64
N ILE A 170 -7.07 -20.63 -4.51
CA ILE A 170 -6.49 -19.93 -3.34
C ILE A 170 -5.12 -19.34 -3.69
N ASP A 171 -4.26 -20.10 -4.35
CA ASP A 171 -2.94 -19.64 -4.77
C ASP A 171 -3.04 -18.43 -5.72
N ASN A 172 -3.87 -18.53 -6.75
CA ASN A 172 -4.10 -17.46 -7.70
C ASN A 172 -4.70 -16.21 -7.04
N PHE A 173 -5.67 -16.39 -6.16
CA PHE A 173 -6.29 -15.28 -5.42
C PHE A 173 -5.28 -14.52 -4.56
N VAL A 174 -4.41 -15.24 -3.82
CA VAL A 174 -3.39 -14.59 -2.97
C VAL A 174 -2.35 -13.88 -3.83
N ARG A 175 -1.94 -14.47 -4.95
CA ARG A 175 -1.02 -13.81 -5.91
C ARG A 175 -1.62 -12.53 -6.49
N GLU A 176 -2.89 -12.56 -6.89
CA GLU A 176 -3.56 -11.35 -7.39
C GLU A 176 -3.68 -10.27 -6.31
N LEU A 177 -3.99 -10.68 -5.07
CA LEU A 177 -4.04 -9.76 -3.93
C LEU A 177 -2.67 -9.12 -3.67
N GLU A 178 -1.61 -9.91 -3.67
CA GLU A 178 -0.24 -9.43 -3.50
C GLU A 178 0.15 -8.45 -4.61
N ARG A 179 -0.10 -8.81 -5.87
CA ARG A 179 0.13 -7.94 -7.04
C ARG A 179 -0.58 -6.60 -6.91
N ALA A 180 -1.86 -6.64 -6.52
CA ALA A 180 -2.64 -5.43 -6.34
C ALA A 180 -2.05 -4.54 -5.25
N ARG A 181 -1.60 -5.11 -4.14
CA ARG A 181 -0.95 -4.37 -3.05
C ARG A 181 0.42 -3.82 -3.42
N LEU A 182 1.21 -4.57 -4.18
CA LEU A 182 2.49 -4.08 -4.70
C LEU A 182 2.31 -2.89 -5.64
N ARG A 183 1.29 -2.94 -6.53
CA ARG A 183 0.97 -1.79 -7.40
C ARG A 183 0.49 -0.57 -6.62
N GLU A 184 -0.35 -0.75 -5.60
CA GLU A 184 -0.77 0.34 -4.71
C GLU A 184 0.43 0.96 -3.99
N LEU A 185 1.36 0.12 -3.50
CA LEU A 185 2.57 0.55 -2.83
C LEU A 185 3.50 1.29 -3.80
N GLU A 186 3.71 0.78 -5.00
CA GLU A 186 4.49 1.46 -6.04
C GLU A 186 3.91 2.83 -6.37
N ALA A 187 2.59 2.89 -6.63
CA ALA A 187 1.91 4.16 -6.89
C ALA A 187 2.08 5.17 -5.74
N TYR A 188 2.02 4.70 -4.49
CA TYR A 188 2.28 5.53 -3.32
C TYR A 188 3.74 6.02 -3.28
N LEU A 189 4.71 5.12 -3.53
CA LEU A 189 6.14 5.48 -3.54
C LEU A 189 6.42 6.54 -4.61
N VAL A 190 5.86 6.38 -5.80
CA VAL A 190 5.97 7.35 -6.90
C VAL A 190 5.32 8.68 -6.53
N ALA A 191 4.06 8.65 -6.09
CA ALA A 191 3.30 9.86 -5.74
C ALA A 191 3.93 10.69 -4.60
N THR A 192 4.68 10.02 -3.71
CA THR A 192 5.38 10.68 -2.58
C THR A 192 6.84 10.97 -2.87
N GLY A 193 7.37 10.62 -4.05
CA GLY A 193 8.79 10.75 -4.41
C GLY A 193 9.72 9.80 -3.64
N LEU A 194 9.17 8.82 -2.92
CA LEU A 194 9.93 7.83 -2.13
C LEU A 194 10.47 6.67 -2.97
N ASN A 195 10.08 6.57 -4.25
CA ASN A 195 10.66 5.63 -5.20
C ASN A 195 12.13 5.97 -5.53
N ASN A 196 12.55 7.23 -5.37
CA ASN A 196 13.94 7.65 -5.50
C ASN A 196 14.69 7.43 -4.19
N TYR A 197 15.15 6.21 -3.95
CA TYR A 197 15.88 5.80 -2.74
C TYR A 197 17.41 5.86 -2.88
N GLU A 198 17.94 6.20 -4.04
CA GLU A 198 19.39 6.31 -4.24
C GLU A 198 19.95 7.55 -3.57
N LEU A 199 21.01 7.35 -2.79
CA LEU A 199 21.70 8.46 -2.14
C LEU A 199 22.57 9.21 -3.15
N THR A 200 22.27 10.47 -3.36
CA THR A 200 23.12 11.39 -4.14
C THR A 200 24.44 11.69 -3.42
N SER A 201 25.40 12.28 -4.12
CA SER A 201 26.65 12.75 -3.49
C SER A 201 26.38 13.78 -2.38
N ALA A 202 25.36 14.63 -2.54
CA ALA A 202 24.94 15.59 -1.52
C ALA A 202 24.34 14.90 -0.28
N ASP A 203 23.50 13.88 -0.47
CA ASP A 203 22.94 13.09 0.64
C ASP A 203 24.05 12.40 1.45
N LYS A 204 25.04 11.79 0.76
CA LYS A 204 26.20 11.17 1.41
C LYS A 204 27.05 12.19 2.16
N ALA A 205 27.25 13.38 1.59
CA ALA A 205 28.02 14.44 2.21
C ALA A 205 27.36 14.96 3.51
N VAL A 206 26.03 15.17 3.51
CA VAL A 206 25.30 15.63 4.71
C VAL A 206 25.27 14.56 5.80
N LEU A 207 25.12 13.27 5.44
CA LEU A 207 25.18 12.16 6.39
C LEU A 207 26.57 12.04 7.04
N ASN A 208 27.64 12.18 6.28
CA ASN A 208 29.01 12.17 6.80
C ASN A 208 29.30 13.34 7.75
N ARG A 209 28.61 14.47 7.58
CA ARG A 209 28.74 15.64 8.46
C ARG A 209 27.95 15.53 9.76
N LEU A 210 27.06 14.56 9.94
CA LEU A 210 26.22 14.41 11.13
C LEU A 210 27.02 14.45 12.44
N SER A 211 28.17 13.76 12.50
CA SER A 211 29.03 13.71 13.68
C SER A 211 29.80 14.99 13.97
N THR A 212 29.88 15.90 13.01
CA THR A 212 30.63 17.16 13.11
C THR A 212 29.72 18.39 13.21
N LEU A 213 28.41 18.22 13.15
CA LEU A 213 27.45 19.30 13.32
C LEU A 213 27.65 19.97 14.70
N GLN A 214 27.68 21.28 14.68
CA GLN A 214 27.70 22.08 15.92
C GLN A 214 26.26 22.27 16.41
N TRP A 215 25.99 21.90 17.64
CA TRP A 215 24.67 21.99 18.26
C TRP A 215 24.67 23.06 19.35
N LYS A 216 23.65 23.92 19.35
CA LYS A 216 23.46 24.95 20.40
C LYS A 216 22.04 24.92 20.96
N PRO A 217 21.87 25.38 22.23
CA PRO A 217 20.54 25.52 22.81
C PRO A 217 19.88 26.80 22.28
N PHE A 218 18.62 26.65 21.82
CA PHE A 218 17.76 27.77 21.41
C PHE A 218 16.53 27.84 22.30
N PRO A 219 16.16 29.03 22.83
CA PRO A 219 14.89 29.20 23.51
C PRO A 219 13.73 28.79 22.60
N ILE A 220 12.78 28.02 23.11
CA ILE A 220 11.58 27.60 22.35
C ILE A 220 10.89 28.81 21.72
N THR A 221 10.76 29.89 22.48
CA THR A 221 10.08 31.12 22.05
C THR A 221 10.83 31.88 20.94
N LYS A 222 12.12 31.60 20.77
CA LYS A 222 12.89 32.15 19.63
C LYS A 222 12.60 31.40 18.34
N VAL A 223 12.37 30.09 18.44
CA VAL A 223 12.15 29.19 17.29
C VAL A 223 10.68 29.09 16.92
N PHE A 224 9.79 29.09 17.91
CA PHE A 224 8.37 28.84 17.72
C PHE A 224 7.47 29.93 18.34
N THR A 225 6.33 30.12 17.70
CA THR A 225 5.13 30.68 18.37
C THR A 225 4.43 29.55 19.09
N VAL A 226 4.33 29.65 20.42
CA VAL A 226 3.70 28.62 21.27
C VAL A 226 2.24 28.97 21.50
N ARG A 227 1.32 28.05 21.15
CA ARG A 227 -0.12 28.21 21.38
C ARG A 227 -0.67 27.00 22.13
N ASN A 228 -1.59 27.25 23.06
CA ASN A 228 -2.46 26.16 23.55
C ASN A 228 -3.53 25.89 22.49
N THR A 229 -3.96 24.65 22.39
CA THR A 229 -5.08 24.27 21.51
C THR A 229 -6.43 24.53 22.20
N HIS A 230 -7.49 24.54 21.44
CA HIS A 230 -8.86 24.54 21.98
C HIS A 230 -9.18 23.19 22.64
N ASN A 231 -10.20 23.18 23.47
CA ASN A 231 -10.68 21.97 24.14
C ASN A 231 -12.04 21.55 23.60
N ILE A 232 -12.08 20.42 22.93
CA ILE A 232 -13.32 19.79 22.48
C ILE A 232 -13.42 18.43 23.15
N LEU A 233 -14.34 18.29 24.11
CA LEU A 233 -14.50 17.04 24.86
C LEU A 233 -14.95 15.90 23.93
N ALA A 234 -14.43 14.69 24.17
CA ALA A 234 -14.79 13.50 23.40
C ALA A 234 -16.30 13.18 23.42
N SER A 235 -16.99 13.56 24.50
CA SER A 235 -18.45 13.43 24.59
C SER A 235 -19.22 14.32 23.62
N ASN A 236 -18.60 15.40 23.12
CA ASN A 236 -19.23 16.39 22.25
C ASN A 236 -18.98 16.13 20.76
N VAL A 237 -18.23 15.07 20.44
CA VAL A 237 -17.86 14.76 19.07
C VAL A 237 -18.42 13.41 18.62
N LYS A 238 -18.74 13.30 17.35
CA LYS A 238 -19.08 12.04 16.69
C LYS A 238 -17.93 11.67 15.75
N LEU A 239 -17.17 10.66 16.13
CA LEU A 239 -16.09 10.14 15.28
C LEU A 239 -16.67 9.63 13.96
N GLY A 240 -15.97 9.89 12.85
CA GLY A 240 -16.41 9.56 11.49
C GLY A 240 -17.47 10.53 10.92
N SER A 241 -17.73 11.67 11.58
CA SER A 241 -18.69 12.68 11.09
C SER A 241 -18.10 13.61 10.02
N GLY A 242 -16.80 13.61 9.80
CA GLY A 242 -16.10 14.49 8.86
C GLY A 242 -14.74 13.95 8.45
N THR A 243 -13.94 14.82 7.85
CA THR A 243 -12.59 14.50 7.31
C THR A 243 -11.45 15.20 8.06
N THR A 244 -11.77 16.10 9.01
CA THR A 244 -10.76 16.83 9.79
C THR A 244 -10.27 15.98 10.95
N PRO A 245 -8.95 15.83 11.14
CA PRO A 245 -8.37 15.06 12.24
C PRO A 245 -8.79 15.62 13.60
N TYR A 246 -9.12 14.73 14.54
CA TYR A 246 -9.36 15.05 15.94
C TYR A 246 -8.26 14.42 16.79
N LEU A 247 -7.43 15.26 17.38
CA LEU A 247 -6.22 14.86 18.07
C LEU A 247 -6.42 14.67 19.57
N CYS A 248 -5.71 13.69 20.10
CA CYS A 248 -5.53 13.46 21.52
C CYS A 248 -4.04 13.26 21.86
N ALA A 249 -3.70 13.26 23.12
CA ALA A 249 -2.32 13.08 23.60
C ALA A 249 -1.90 11.60 23.57
N SER A 250 -2.04 10.93 22.40
CA SER A 250 -1.68 9.53 22.15
C SER A 250 -0.43 9.42 21.28
N ALA A 251 0.36 8.37 21.53
CA ALA A 251 1.49 8.00 20.68
C ALA A 251 1.07 7.19 19.42
N GLU A 252 -0.15 6.66 19.41
CA GLU A 252 -0.71 5.86 18.32
C GLU A 252 -1.31 6.78 17.26
N ASP A 253 -1.32 6.35 16.00
CA ASP A 253 -1.89 7.03 14.84
C ASP A 253 -1.53 8.53 14.76
N ASN A 254 -0.29 8.90 15.10
CA ASN A 254 0.15 10.30 15.12
C ASN A 254 -0.71 11.22 16.00
N GLY A 255 -1.37 10.65 17.03
CA GLY A 255 -2.30 11.32 17.93
C GLY A 255 -3.72 11.48 17.40
N ILE A 256 -4.05 10.94 16.22
CA ILE A 256 -5.38 11.04 15.60
C ILE A 256 -6.31 10.00 16.21
N CYS A 257 -7.29 10.45 17.00
CA CYS A 257 -8.33 9.59 17.56
C CYS A 257 -9.45 9.28 16.57
N GLY A 258 -9.56 10.04 15.50
CA GLY A 258 -10.57 9.90 14.46
C GLY A 258 -10.74 11.17 13.65
N TYR A 259 -11.74 11.20 12.80
CA TYR A 259 -12.03 12.32 11.92
C TYR A 259 -13.43 12.87 12.23
N ILE A 260 -13.56 14.19 12.33
CA ILE A 260 -14.83 14.84 12.71
C ILE A 260 -15.14 16.05 11.83
N SER A 261 -16.41 16.45 11.84
CA SER A 261 -16.87 17.78 11.45
C SER A 261 -17.30 18.52 12.71
N TYR A 262 -16.79 19.71 12.93
CA TYR A 262 -17.07 20.51 14.13
C TYR A 262 -17.06 22.00 13.78
N ASN A 263 -17.25 22.89 14.80
CA ASN A 263 -17.19 24.33 14.62
C ASN A 263 -15.78 24.80 14.24
N ASN A 264 -15.65 25.44 13.08
CA ASN A 264 -14.37 25.91 12.55
C ASN A 264 -13.71 27.00 13.42
N ASP A 265 -14.45 27.69 14.30
CA ASP A 265 -13.84 28.64 15.23
C ASP A 265 -12.86 27.95 16.23
N LEU A 266 -12.97 26.63 16.36
CA LEU A 266 -12.12 25.81 17.23
C LEU A 266 -11.10 24.99 16.42
N LEU A 267 -10.97 25.26 15.11
CA LEU A 267 -10.01 24.61 14.23
C LEU A 267 -8.59 25.16 14.51
N GLU A 268 -7.65 24.25 14.70
CA GLU A 268 -6.24 24.58 14.83
C GLU A 268 -5.58 24.50 13.45
N GLN A 269 -4.68 25.42 13.19
CA GLN A 269 -3.90 25.43 11.96
C GLN A 269 -2.91 24.26 11.96
N GLY A 270 -2.82 23.55 10.87
CA GLY A 270 -1.84 22.49 10.63
C GLY A 270 -0.43 23.02 10.38
N ASN A 271 0.39 22.18 9.80
CA ASN A 271 1.81 22.41 9.52
C ASN A 271 2.60 22.87 10.76
N CYS A 272 2.38 22.18 11.88
CA CYS A 272 2.94 22.51 13.18
C CYS A 272 3.48 21.28 13.94
N VAL A 273 4.30 21.52 14.96
CA VAL A 273 4.67 20.48 15.93
C VAL A 273 3.64 20.50 17.05
N PHE A 274 2.93 19.38 17.20
CA PHE A 274 1.94 19.18 18.28
C PHE A 274 2.57 18.46 19.47
N ILE A 275 2.20 18.87 20.67
CA ILE A 275 2.62 18.26 21.94
C ILE A 275 1.40 17.94 22.77
N GLY A 276 1.22 16.65 23.10
CA GLY A 276 0.19 16.20 24.05
C GLY A 276 0.54 16.64 25.47
N GLY A 277 -0.32 17.47 26.06
CA GLY A 277 -0.03 18.16 27.32
C GLY A 277 0.28 17.24 28.52
N LYS A 278 -0.36 16.09 28.61
CA LYS A 278 -0.21 15.14 29.73
C LYS A 278 0.87 14.08 29.49
N THR A 279 1.07 13.67 28.25
CA THR A 279 1.93 12.53 27.90
C THR A 279 3.26 12.94 27.31
N PHE A 280 3.40 14.21 26.94
CA PHE A 280 4.52 14.75 26.17
C PHE A 280 4.79 13.96 24.87
N VAL A 281 3.76 13.43 24.25
CA VAL A 281 3.85 12.89 22.90
C VAL A 281 4.03 14.06 21.94
N VAL A 282 5.08 14.01 21.12
CA VAL A 282 5.41 15.05 20.14
C VAL A 282 5.22 14.49 18.74
N SER A 283 4.45 15.17 17.91
CA SER A 283 4.12 14.77 16.55
C SER A 283 4.06 15.94 15.58
N TYR A 284 4.23 15.67 14.30
CA TYR A 284 4.00 16.64 13.23
C TYR A 284 2.57 16.52 12.73
N GLN A 285 1.84 17.62 12.73
CA GLN A 285 0.51 17.70 12.16
C GLN A 285 0.56 18.49 10.86
N LYS A 286 0.29 17.80 9.75
CA LYS A 286 0.33 18.38 8.40
C LYS A 286 -0.91 19.24 8.17
N ASP A 287 -2.09 18.67 8.45
CA ASP A 287 -3.39 19.23 8.12
C ASP A 287 -3.97 19.97 9.34
N ASP A 288 -4.90 20.88 9.11
CA ASP A 288 -5.68 21.52 10.16
C ASP A 288 -6.43 20.46 10.97
N PHE A 289 -6.59 20.69 12.26
CA PHE A 289 -7.09 19.68 13.19
C PHE A 289 -7.93 20.29 14.32
N PHE A 290 -8.70 19.43 14.98
CA PHE A 290 -9.36 19.72 16.26
C PHE A 290 -8.62 19.03 17.39
N SER A 291 -8.64 19.59 18.59
CA SER A 291 -7.94 19.05 19.76
C SER A 291 -8.88 18.75 20.92
N ASN A 292 -8.58 17.68 21.64
CA ASN A 292 -9.38 17.21 22.76
C ASN A 292 -9.06 17.86 24.13
N ASP A 293 -8.01 18.65 24.23
CA ASP A 293 -7.57 19.21 25.51
C ASP A 293 -6.85 20.56 25.30
N SER A 294 -7.24 21.58 26.07
CA SER A 294 -6.59 22.90 26.08
C SER A 294 -5.18 22.91 26.66
N HIS A 295 -4.74 21.82 27.29
CA HIS A 295 -3.36 21.67 27.74
C HIS A 295 -2.42 21.17 26.63
N ASN A 296 -2.96 20.70 25.51
CA ASN A 296 -2.14 20.40 24.34
C ASN A 296 -1.56 21.69 23.78
N ILE A 297 -0.41 21.56 23.15
CA ILE A 297 0.37 22.70 22.65
C ILE A 297 0.66 22.51 21.16
N ALA A 298 0.46 23.55 20.38
CA ALA A 298 0.91 23.66 19.00
C ALA A 298 2.09 24.65 18.92
N LEU A 299 3.17 24.21 18.29
CA LEU A 299 4.38 25.00 18.06
C LEU A 299 4.46 25.34 16.57
N TYR A 300 4.31 26.62 16.24
CA TYR A 300 4.40 27.14 14.88
C TYR A 300 5.78 27.75 14.64
N LEU A 301 6.47 27.27 13.62
CA LEU A 301 7.82 27.75 13.28
C LEU A 301 7.81 29.24 12.95
N LYS A 302 8.77 29.99 13.48
CA LYS A 302 8.97 31.42 13.22
C LYS A 302 10.07 31.62 12.19
N ASP A 303 9.97 32.71 11.43
CA ASP A 303 11.02 33.25 10.55
C ASP A 303 11.55 32.28 9.48
N TYR A 304 10.92 31.11 9.33
CA TYR A 304 11.24 30.09 8.34
C TYR A 304 9.96 29.49 7.78
N ALA A 305 10.00 29.14 6.49
CA ALA A 305 8.89 28.39 5.88
C ALA A 305 8.81 26.97 6.49
N PRO A 306 7.66 26.58 7.04
CA PRO A 306 7.51 25.23 7.58
C PRO A 306 7.35 24.21 6.44
N THR A 307 8.32 23.29 6.31
CA THR A 307 8.25 22.15 5.40
C THR A 307 8.03 20.87 6.19
N ARG A 308 7.50 19.82 5.54
CA ARG A 308 7.35 18.51 6.20
C ARG A 308 8.68 18.02 6.78
N LEU A 309 9.80 18.21 6.07
CA LEU A 309 11.10 17.69 6.48
C LEU A 309 11.67 18.43 7.69
N ASN A 310 11.60 19.78 7.70
CA ASN A 310 12.08 20.52 8.87
C ASN A 310 11.19 20.29 10.10
N GLN A 311 9.88 20.16 9.91
CA GLN A 311 8.96 19.85 11.02
C GLN A 311 9.25 18.47 11.65
N LEU A 312 9.51 17.43 10.84
CA LEU A 312 9.90 16.10 11.34
C LEU A 312 11.23 16.14 12.12
N SER A 313 12.19 16.92 11.64
CA SER A 313 13.44 17.17 12.37
C SER A 313 13.19 17.87 13.70
N LEU A 314 12.38 18.92 13.70
CA LEU A 314 12.03 19.68 14.89
C LEU A 314 11.25 18.84 15.92
N VAL A 315 10.34 17.97 15.49
CA VAL A 315 9.70 16.96 16.37
C VAL A 315 10.76 16.15 17.11
N THR A 316 11.77 15.67 16.38
CA THR A 316 12.86 14.87 16.96
C THR A 316 13.69 15.69 17.95
N CYS A 317 14.04 16.93 17.61
CA CYS A 317 14.81 17.83 18.47
C CYS A 317 14.03 18.20 19.74
N VAL A 318 12.74 18.53 19.64
CA VAL A 318 11.87 18.82 20.79
C VAL A 318 11.76 17.58 21.69
N LYS A 319 11.50 16.42 21.11
CA LYS A 319 11.38 15.16 21.86
C LYS A 319 12.67 14.79 22.59
N LYS A 320 13.82 14.91 21.92
CA LYS A 320 15.13 14.60 22.52
C LYS A 320 15.56 15.62 23.58
N SER A 321 15.27 16.90 23.35
CA SER A 321 15.67 17.96 24.29
C SER A 321 14.80 18.02 25.53
N LEU A 322 13.51 17.66 25.44
CA LEU A 322 12.54 17.90 26.52
C LEU A 322 11.85 16.63 27.05
N GLY A 323 11.96 15.49 26.34
CA GLY A 323 11.25 14.26 26.70
C GLY A 323 11.63 13.68 28.07
N HIS A 324 12.82 13.98 28.57
CA HIS A 324 13.26 13.59 29.91
C HIS A 324 12.69 14.47 31.02
N LYS A 325 12.19 15.67 30.68
CA LYS A 325 11.73 16.69 31.61
C LYS A 325 10.26 16.56 31.96
N TYR A 326 9.43 16.13 30.98
CA TYR A 326 7.99 16.09 31.10
C TYR A 326 7.49 14.64 31.19
N THR A 327 6.67 14.38 32.19
CA THR A 327 6.07 13.08 32.43
C THR A 327 4.59 13.23 32.78
N TRP A 328 3.88 12.13 32.97
CA TRP A 328 2.48 12.15 33.40
C TRP A 328 2.27 12.87 34.71
N GLY A 329 3.24 12.80 35.62
CA GLY A 329 3.22 13.49 36.95
C GLY A 329 3.70 14.94 36.90
N ASP A 330 4.42 15.34 35.83
CA ASP A 330 4.89 16.72 35.59
C ASP A 330 4.59 17.16 34.18
N SER A 331 3.32 17.44 33.92
CA SER A 331 2.79 17.79 32.61
C SER A 331 3.40 19.08 32.05
N VAL A 332 3.59 19.14 30.73
CA VAL A 332 3.99 20.35 30.04
C VAL A 332 2.88 21.40 30.10
N SER A 333 3.24 22.65 30.18
CA SER A 333 2.33 23.79 30.01
C SER A 333 3.01 24.90 29.22
N LYS A 334 2.22 25.79 28.61
CA LYS A 334 2.75 26.96 27.88
C LYS A 334 3.71 27.80 28.74
N ALA A 335 3.41 27.99 30.02
CA ALA A 335 4.25 28.73 30.95
C ALA A 335 5.61 28.06 31.21
N LYS A 336 5.62 26.71 31.27
CA LYS A 336 6.85 25.94 31.46
C LYS A 336 7.67 25.89 30.17
N ILE A 337 7.08 25.48 29.04
CA ILE A 337 7.80 25.27 27.78
C ILE A 337 8.38 26.57 27.21
N ASN A 338 7.75 27.71 27.47
CA ASN A 338 8.28 29.02 27.08
C ASN A 338 9.64 29.37 27.73
N LYS A 339 10.00 28.69 28.82
CA LYS A 339 11.30 28.86 29.50
C LYS A 339 12.33 27.83 29.07
N ASP A 340 11.92 26.88 28.23
CA ASP A 340 12.76 25.78 27.79
C ASP A 340 13.61 26.13 26.59
N THR A 341 14.64 25.34 26.40
CA THR A 341 15.54 25.39 25.25
C THR A 341 15.53 24.03 24.55
N ILE A 342 15.72 24.05 23.23
CA ILE A 342 15.94 22.86 22.42
C ILE A 342 17.30 22.94 21.74
N MET A 343 17.94 21.80 21.57
CA MET A 343 19.19 21.69 20.84
C MET A 343 18.92 21.64 19.34
N LEU A 344 19.51 22.58 18.58
CA LEU A 344 19.47 22.62 17.12
C LEU A 344 20.88 22.75 16.56
N PRO A 345 21.15 22.21 15.36
CA PRO A 345 22.38 22.47 14.64
C PRO A 345 22.41 23.94 14.22
N VAL A 346 23.62 24.50 14.11
CA VAL A 346 23.81 25.90 13.72
C VAL A 346 24.54 26.03 12.39
N CYS A 347 24.21 27.09 11.66
CA CYS A 347 24.93 27.52 10.47
C CYS A 347 26.38 27.89 10.78
N ALA A 348 27.17 28.21 9.75
CA ALA A 348 28.56 28.63 9.89
C ALA A 348 28.76 29.91 10.73
N ASP A 349 27.73 30.74 10.86
CA ASP A 349 27.71 31.91 11.75
C ASP A 349 27.71 31.54 13.25
N GLY A 350 27.39 30.26 13.55
CA GLY A 350 27.31 29.74 14.90
C GLY A 350 26.12 30.26 15.73
N GLU A 351 25.16 30.97 15.14
CA GLU A 351 24.05 31.62 15.84
C GLU A 351 22.68 31.29 15.26
N THR A 352 22.60 31.01 13.96
CA THR A 352 21.36 30.73 13.23
C THR A 352 21.09 29.22 13.18
N PRO A 353 19.87 28.73 13.46
CA PRO A 353 19.51 27.31 13.26
C PRO A 353 19.70 26.86 11.81
N ASP A 354 20.39 25.75 11.60
CA ASP A 354 20.62 25.16 10.26
C ASP A 354 19.48 24.23 9.87
N LEU A 355 18.32 24.79 9.58
CA LEU A 355 17.14 24.04 9.16
C LEU A 355 17.33 23.39 7.78
N ALA A 356 18.16 23.97 6.92
CA ALA A 356 18.45 23.42 5.60
C ALA A 356 19.22 22.09 5.70
N SER A 357 20.26 22.01 6.53
CA SER A 357 20.93 20.73 6.81
C SER A 357 20.00 19.73 7.47
N MET A 358 19.11 20.17 8.36
CA MET A 358 18.12 19.30 8.99
C MET A 358 17.18 18.67 7.95
N GLU A 359 16.69 19.43 6.98
CA GLU A 359 15.86 18.92 5.88
C GLU A 359 16.60 17.88 5.03
N GLN A 360 17.83 18.19 4.63
CA GLN A 360 18.66 17.27 3.84
C GLN A 360 18.95 15.97 4.59
N ILE A 361 19.20 16.05 5.90
CA ILE A 361 19.40 14.86 6.75
C ILE A 361 18.15 13.98 6.75
N VAL A 362 16.97 14.56 6.98
CA VAL A 362 15.72 13.79 7.01
C VAL A 362 15.43 13.20 5.63
N ALA A 363 15.64 13.95 4.55
CA ALA A 363 15.50 13.45 3.19
C ALA A 363 16.43 12.24 2.92
N ALA A 364 17.71 12.34 3.30
CA ALA A 364 18.66 11.25 3.15
C ALA A 364 18.30 10.02 4.02
N VAL A 365 17.87 10.24 5.26
CA VAL A 365 17.40 9.17 6.16
C VAL A 365 16.15 8.50 5.60
N GLN A 366 15.19 9.25 5.05
CA GLN A 366 14.01 8.68 4.39
C GLN A 366 14.40 7.75 3.23
N LYS A 367 15.37 8.15 2.40
CA LYS A 367 15.90 7.29 1.32
C LYS A 367 16.48 5.98 1.85
N ILE A 368 17.26 6.05 2.93
CA ILE A 368 17.84 4.84 3.57
C ILE A 368 16.74 3.91 4.09
N VAL A 369 15.77 4.46 4.81
CA VAL A 369 14.70 3.68 5.44
C VAL A 369 13.78 3.03 4.41
N ILE A 370 13.47 3.74 3.30
CA ILE A 370 12.56 3.22 2.28
C ILE A 370 13.25 2.31 1.26
N ALA A 371 14.59 2.32 1.18
CA ALA A 371 15.35 1.63 0.14
C ALA A 371 14.98 0.14 0.02
N ASP A 372 14.87 -0.56 1.14
CA ASP A 372 14.57 -2.00 1.14
C ASP A 372 13.13 -2.27 0.69
N VAL A 373 12.18 -1.42 1.07
CA VAL A 373 10.78 -1.51 0.64
C VAL A 373 10.66 -1.22 -0.85
N ALA A 374 11.30 -0.16 -1.33
CA ALA A 374 11.28 0.20 -2.75
C ALA A 374 11.93 -0.88 -3.63
N LYS A 375 13.09 -1.41 -3.21
CA LYS A 375 13.77 -2.52 -3.88
C LYS A 375 12.93 -3.80 -3.88
N TYR A 376 12.30 -4.12 -2.75
CA TYR A 376 11.39 -5.26 -2.64
C TYR A 376 10.23 -5.12 -3.63
N THR A 377 9.58 -3.96 -3.67
CA THR A 377 8.45 -3.67 -4.56
C THR A 377 8.87 -3.80 -6.02
N ALA A 378 9.95 -3.12 -6.43
CA ALA A 378 10.46 -3.17 -7.80
C ALA A 378 10.82 -4.59 -8.23
N ARG A 379 11.57 -5.33 -7.41
CA ARG A 379 11.98 -6.71 -7.70
C ARG A 379 10.80 -7.66 -7.89
N ASN A 380 9.78 -7.56 -7.03
CA ASN A 380 8.61 -8.44 -7.13
C ASN A 380 7.71 -8.08 -8.31
N LEU A 381 7.61 -6.80 -8.67
CA LEU A 381 6.92 -6.38 -9.88
C LEU A 381 7.65 -6.83 -11.14
N GLU A 382 8.99 -6.69 -11.21
CA GLU A 382 9.81 -7.22 -12.30
C GLU A 382 9.71 -8.74 -12.41
N ALA A 383 9.84 -9.47 -11.31
CA ALA A 383 9.70 -10.93 -11.30
C ALA A 383 8.31 -11.37 -11.77
N THR A 384 7.28 -10.63 -11.40
CA THR A 384 5.90 -10.88 -11.86
C THR A 384 5.77 -10.62 -13.36
N GLN A 385 6.42 -9.57 -13.87
CA GLN A 385 6.43 -9.24 -15.29
C GLN A 385 7.20 -10.27 -16.10
N GLN A 386 8.36 -10.71 -15.63
CA GLN A 386 9.13 -11.79 -16.26
C GLN A 386 8.39 -13.13 -16.31
N VAL A 387 7.60 -13.47 -15.27
CA VAL A 387 6.76 -14.70 -15.30
C VAL A 387 5.64 -14.57 -16.32
N ILE A 388 5.06 -13.39 -16.49
CA ILE A 388 4.06 -13.13 -17.54
C ILE A 388 4.73 -13.25 -18.91
N GLU A 389 5.89 -12.64 -19.11
CA GLU A 389 6.67 -12.69 -20.35
C GLU A 389 7.19 -14.12 -20.66
N ALA A 390 7.61 -14.88 -19.63
CA ALA A 390 8.05 -16.28 -19.81
C ALA A 390 6.89 -17.27 -20.04
N GLN A 391 5.66 -16.94 -19.65
CA GLN A 391 4.46 -17.68 -20.03
C GLN A 391 3.98 -17.33 -21.43
N GLU A 392 4.54 -16.27 -22.03
CA GLU A 392 4.31 -15.84 -23.42
C GLU A 392 5.37 -16.40 -24.39
N GLU A 393 6.32 -17.29 -24.00
CA GLU A 393 7.16 -18.01 -24.96
C GLU A 393 6.39 -19.14 -25.68
N PRO A 394 6.60 -19.34 -26.98
CA PRO A 394 5.58 -19.78 -27.91
C PRO A 394 5.30 -21.27 -27.80
N GLN A 395 4.08 -21.63 -27.42
CA GLN A 395 3.48 -22.83 -27.99
C GLN A 395 3.27 -22.58 -29.48
N LEU A 396 3.86 -23.43 -30.29
CA LEU A 396 3.79 -23.52 -31.76
C LEU A 396 2.62 -22.71 -32.36
N GLU A 397 2.99 -21.77 -33.25
CA GLU A 397 2.09 -21.04 -34.14
C GLU A 397 1.10 -21.99 -34.85
N GLN A 398 -0.06 -22.15 -34.26
CA GLN A 398 -1.27 -22.30 -35.06
C GLN A 398 -1.81 -20.88 -35.20
N THR A 399 -1.61 -20.29 -36.34
CA THR A 399 -2.26 -19.05 -36.79
C THR A 399 -3.76 -19.29 -36.81
N ILE A 400 -4.41 -19.17 -35.64
CA ILE A 400 -5.86 -19.11 -35.56
C ILE A 400 -6.20 -17.68 -35.96
N THR A 401 -6.63 -17.49 -37.19
CA THR A 401 -7.23 -16.22 -37.64
C THR A 401 -8.43 -15.97 -36.73
N PRO A 402 -8.51 -14.86 -35.97
CA PRO A 402 -9.65 -14.60 -35.12
C PRO A 402 -10.92 -14.62 -35.97
N LEU A 403 -11.89 -15.45 -35.57
CA LEU A 403 -13.11 -15.59 -36.32
C LEU A 403 -14.02 -14.40 -35.99
N ILE A 404 -14.16 -13.47 -36.90
CA ILE A 404 -15.12 -12.37 -36.79
C ILE A 404 -16.51 -12.95 -37.12
N HIS A 405 -17.43 -12.88 -36.16
CA HIS A 405 -18.79 -13.33 -36.34
C HIS A 405 -19.73 -12.15 -36.64
N PRO A 406 -20.71 -12.31 -37.51
CA PRO A 406 -21.70 -11.26 -37.81
C PRO A 406 -22.74 -11.07 -36.68
N GLU A 407 -22.86 -12.03 -35.76
CA GLU A 407 -23.88 -12.04 -34.72
C GLU A 407 -23.27 -12.27 -33.34
N TYR A 408 -23.88 -11.66 -32.33
CA TYR A 408 -23.53 -11.85 -30.94
C TYR A 408 -23.73 -13.27 -30.46
N LYS A 409 -22.79 -13.77 -29.67
CA LYS A 409 -22.89 -15.00 -28.87
C LYS A 409 -22.38 -14.75 -27.45
N PRO A 410 -22.84 -15.51 -26.44
CA PRO A 410 -22.30 -15.43 -25.09
C PRO A 410 -20.77 -15.61 -25.08
N GLY A 411 -20.04 -14.68 -24.49
CA GLY A 411 -18.57 -14.66 -24.48
C GLY A 411 -17.93 -13.83 -25.58
N PHE A 412 -18.74 -13.27 -26.49
CA PHE A 412 -18.26 -12.40 -27.57
C PHE A 412 -18.33 -10.93 -27.18
N ILE A 413 -17.42 -10.14 -27.71
CA ILE A 413 -17.39 -8.69 -27.57
C ILE A 413 -17.46 -8.02 -28.94
N PRO A 414 -18.00 -6.79 -29.05
CA PRO A 414 -18.13 -6.12 -30.33
C PRO A 414 -16.75 -5.67 -30.86
N LEU A 415 -16.54 -5.84 -32.15
CA LEU A 415 -15.41 -5.30 -32.90
C LEU A 415 -15.86 -4.03 -33.58
N TYR A 416 -15.15 -2.94 -33.33
CA TYR A 416 -15.41 -1.63 -33.92
C TYR A 416 -14.24 -1.17 -34.79
N THR A 417 -14.51 -0.31 -35.79
CA THR A 417 -13.44 0.55 -36.27
C THR A 417 -12.96 1.47 -35.16
N ILE A 418 -11.69 1.84 -35.17
CA ILE A 418 -11.16 2.81 -34.18
C ILE A 418 -12.01 4.09 -34.16
N ARG A 419 -12.44 4.57 -35.34
CA ARG A 419 -13.30 5.73 -35.48
C ARG A 419 -14.68 5.55 -34.85
N ALA A 420 -15.30 4.38 -35.02
CA ALA A 420 -16.59 4.05 -34.44
C ALA A 420 -16.53 3.94 -32.89
N ALA A 421 -15.48 3.29 -32.35
CA ALA A 421 -15.28 3.20 -30.91
C ALA A 421 -15.16 4.58 -30.24
N CYS A 422 -14.53 5.55 -30.92
CA CYS A 422 -14.31 6.89 -30.39
C CYS A 422 -15.53 7.82 -30.51
N GLY A 423 -16.44 7.57 -31.47
CA GLY A 423 -17.67 8.35 -31.66
C GLY A 423 -18.78 8.08 -30.62
N TYR A 424 -18.66 7.02 -29.83
CA TYR A 424 -19.68 6.54 -28.89
C TYR A 424 -20.12 7.55 -27.80
N PHE A 425 -19.24 8.46 -27.40
CA PHE A 425 -19.50 9.33 -26.25
C PHE A 425 -20.23 10.65 -26.55
N GLY A 426 -20.66 10.89 -27.79
CA GLY A 426 -21.28 12.15 -28.18
C GLY A 426 -22.81 12.15 -28.26
N GLU A 427 -23.46 11.06 -28.67
CA GLU A 427 -24.87 11.09 -29.07
C GLU A 427 -25.79 10.00 -28.51
N GLY A 428 -25.34 9.16 -27.55
CA GLY A 428 -26.20 8.16 -26.90
C GLY A 428 -26.62 6.99 -27.81
N ARG A 429 -26.00 6.81 -28.98
CA ARG A 429 -26.17 5.66 -29.85
C ARG A 429 -24.95 4.77 -29.79
N LEU A 430 -25.15 3.45 -29.67
CA LEU A 430 -24.08 2.47 -29.83
C LEU A 430 -23.52 2.58 -31.27
N PRO A 431 -22.18 2.58 -31.45
CA PRO A 431 -21.59 2.56 -32.78
C PRO A 431 -21.98 1.27 -33.50
N GLU A 432 -22.02 1.30 -34.83
CA GLU A 432 -22.20 0.10 -35.64
C GLU A 432 -20.95 -0.76 -35.51
N GLU A 433 -21.12 -2.01 -35.06
CA GLU A 433 -20.07 -3.02 -35.01
C GLU A 433 -19.70 -3.53 -36.38
N GLU A 434 -18.39 -3.78 -36.65
CA GLU A 434 -17.93 -4.52 -37.82
C GLU A 434 -18.20 -6.02 -37.68
N GLY A 435 -18.45 -6.49 -36.46
CA GLY A 435 -18.70 -7.86 -36.11
C GLY A 435 -18.43 -8.13 -34.61
N TRP A 436 -18.31 -9.38 -34.28
CA TRP A 436 -18.12 -9.88 -32.92
C TRP A 436 -16.91 -10.81 -32.86
N VAL A 437 -16.10 -10.70 -31.82
CA VAL A 437 -14.93 -11.56 -31.60
C VAL A 437 -15.10 -12.37 -30.32
N ASP A 438 -14.69 -13.64 -30.37
CA ASP A 438 -14.72 -14.53 -29.21
C ASP A 438 -13.63 -14.11 -28.21
N ALA A 439 -14.04 -13.66 -27.04
CA ALA A 439 -13.16 -13.27 -25.96
C ALA A 439 -13.18 -14.30 -24.79
N THR A 440 -13.70 -15.51 -25.03
CA THR A 440 -13.73 -16.56 -24.02
C THR A 440 -12.31 -17.05 -23.71
N GLY A 441 -11.98 -17.22 -22.43
CA GLY A 441 -10.68 -17.75 -22.01
C GLY A 441 -9.54 -16.74 -21.92
N LEU A 442 -9.77 -15.45 -22.19
CA LEU A 442 -8.74 -14.40 -22.19
C LEU A 442 -8.39 -13.82 -20.81
N GLY A 443 -8.70 -14.54 -19.72
CA GLY A 443 -8.35 -14.13 -18.36
C GLY A 443 -9.26 -13.07 -17.74
N PHE A 444 -10.32 -12.66 -18.42
CA PHE A 444 -11.39 -11.79 -17.90
C PHE A 444 -12.77 -12.31 -18.35
N THR A 445 -13.84 -11.84 -17.70
CA THR A 445 -15.20 -12.17 -18.12
C THR A 445 -15.64 -11.21 -19.23
N PRO A 446 -15.84 -11.69 -20.46
CA PRO A 446 -16.30 -10.84 -21.55
C PRO A 446 -17.68 -10.23 -21.24
N ASP A 447 -17.78 -8.92 -21.41
CA ASP A 447 -19.00 -8.15 -21.24
C ASP A 447 -19.10 -7.13 -22.39
N PRO A 448 -20.05 -7.28 -23.33
CA PRO A 448 -20.18 -6.38 -24.47
C PRO A 448 -20.47 -4.92 -24.11
N GLN A 449 -20.94 -4.65 -22.89
CA GLN A 449 -21.17 -3.28 -22.42
C GLN A 449 -19.93 -2.64 -21.80
N ARG A 450 -18.94 -3.47 -21.44
CA ARG A 450 -17.70 -3.03 -20.80
C ARG A 450 -16.48 -3.17 -21.69
N HIS A 451 -16.49 -4.13 -22.59
CA HIS A 451 -15.34 -4.46 -23.43
C HIS A 451 -15.67 -4.30 -24.91
N PHE A 452 -14.68 -3.88 -25.65
CA PHE A 452 -14.75 -3.77 -27.10
C PHE A 452 -13.39 -4.11 -27.72
N ALA A 453 -13.39 -4.45 -28.99
CA ALA A 453 -12.19 -4.74 -29.76
C ALA A 453 -12.02 -3.73 -30.89
N VAL A 454 -10.77 -3.45 -31.28
CA VAL A 454 -10.41 -2.66 -32.45
C VAL A 454 -9.17 -3.25 -33.12
N HIS A 455 -9.02 -3.04 -34.44
CA HIS A 455 -7.78 -3.35 -35.15
C HIS A 455 -6.71 -2.31 -34.85
N ALA A 456 -5.53 -2.77 -34.40
CA ALA A 456 -4.36 -1.90 -34.25
C ALA A 456 -3.81 -1.52 -35.65
N LYS A 457 -3.26 -0.31 -35.74
CA LYS A 457 -2.61 0.17 -36.97
C LYS A 457 -1.24 0.75 -36.64
N GLY A 458 -0.23 0.24 -37.38
CA GLY A 458 1.16 0.66 -37.26
C GLY A 458 1.95 -0.03 -36.15
N ASP A 459 3.28 0.16 -36.19
CA ASP A 459 4.26 -0.59 -35.40
C ASP A 459 4.75 0.14 -34.15
N SER A 460 4.12 1.24 -33.78
CA SER A 460 4.58 2.07 -32.63
C SER A 460 4.47 1.40 -31.27
N MET A 461 3.73 0.30 -31.18
CA MET A 461 3.53 -0.45 -29.94
C MET A 461 4.21 -1.82 -29.93
N LEU A 462 5.12 -2.06 -30.90
CA LEU A 462 5.98 -3.25 -30.90
C LEU A 462 6.87 -3.26 -29.61
N PRO A 463 7.19 -4.45 -29.09
CA PRO A 463 6.81 -5.80 -29.59
C PRO A 463 5.40 -6.26 -29.16
N LYS A 464 4.71 -5.49 -28.32
CA LYS A 464 3.48 -5.92 -27.62
C LYS A 464 2.24 -5.94 -28.52
N ILE A 465 2.12 -5.00 -29.45
CA ILE A 465 1.01 -4.89 -30.39
C ILE A 465 1.61 -4.68 -31.78
N LYS A 466 1.21 -5.53 -32.74
CA LYS A 466 1.66 -5.49 -34.14
C LYS A 466 0.59 -4.84 -35.00
N ASP A 467 0.98 -4.38 -36.18
CA ASP A 467 0.03 -3.90 -37.20
C ASP A 467 -0.97 -4.99 -37.58
N GLY A 468 -2.26 -4.66 -37.53
CA GLY A 468 -3.37 -5.59 -37.81
C GLY A 468 -3.88 -6.41 -36.63
N ASP A 469 -3.22 -6.39 -35.48
CA ASP A 469 -3.68 -7.11 -34.31
C ASP A 469 -5.07 -6.63 -33.87
N ILE A 470 -5.91 -7.56 -33.42
CA ILE A 470 -7.17 -7.24 -32.74
C ILE A 470 -6.90 -7.01 -31.27
N CYS A 471 -7.01 -5.77 -30.84
CA CYS A 471 -6.76 -5.34 -29.47
C CYS A 471 -8.07 -5.18 -28.71
N ILE A 472 -8.13 -5.75 -27.51
CA ILE A 472 -9.29 -5.66 -26.62
C ILE A 472 -9.06 -4.54 -25.61
N PHE A 473 -10.10 -3.73 -25.42
CA PHE A 473 -10.13 -2.60 -24.49
C PHE A 473 -11.34 -2.69 -23.57
N GLU A 474 -11.18 -2.15 -22.38
CA GLU A 474 -12.28 -1.83 -21.47
C GLU A 474 -12.59 -0.34 -21.57
N TRP A 475 -13.89 0.03 -21.73
CA TRP A 475 -14.32 1.43 -21.79
C TRP A 475 -13.82 2.22 -20.59
N TYR A 476 -13.17 3.35 -20.85
CA TYR A 476 -12.66 4.23 -19.80
C TYR A 476 -13.71 5.25 -19.36
N ASN A 477 -14.28 5.07 -18.18
CA ASN A 477 -15.27 5.99 -17.62
C ASN A 477 -14.68 6.96 -16.59
N ALA A 478 -13.74 6.53 -15.79
CA ALA A 478 -12.96 7.33 -14.84
C ALA A 478 -11.91 6.44 -14.15
N GLY A 479 -10.82 7.02 -13.66
CA GLY A 479 -9.83 6.31 -12.86
C GLY A 479 -8.38 6.64 -13.21
N PHE A 480 -7.47 5.86 -12.66
CA PHE A 480 -6.04 5.98 -12.89
C PHE A 480 -5.67 5.37 -14.25
N ARG A 481 -4.90 6.11 -15.05
CA ARG A 481 -4.47 5.68 -16.39
C ARG A 481 -2.97 5.85 -16.65
N ASN A 482 -2.23 6.40 -15.68
CA ASN A 482 -0.79 6.61 -15.83
C ASN A 482 -0.05 5.27 -15.87
N GLY A 483 0.77 5.05 -16.91
CA GLY A 483 1.45 3.79 -17.15
C GLY A 483 0.63 2.76 -17.94
N GLU A 484 -0.69 2.96 -18.11
CA GLU A 484 -1.56 2.04 -18.86
C GLU A 484 -1.44 2.29 -20.37
N ILE A 485 -1.62 1.23 -21.16
CA ILE A 485 -1.80 1.35 -22.59
C ILE A 485 -3.25 1.75 -22.84
N VAL A 486 -3.44 2.84 -23.54
CA VAL A 486 -4.76 3.44 -23.78
C VAL A 486 -5.03 3.60 -25.28
N LEU A 487 -6.29 3.47 -25.65
CA LEU A 487 -6.80 4.02 -26.89
C LEU A 487 -7.24 5.46 -26.60
N SER A 488 -6.63 6.43 -27.27
CA SER A 488 -6.92 7.85 -27.10
C SER A 488 -7.29 8.52 -28.41
N GLN A 489 -8.16 9.52 -28.31
CA GLN A 489 -8.47 10.49 -29.34
C GLN A 489 -7.77 11.81 -28.98
N ILE A 490 -7.08 12.40 -29.95
CA ILE A 490 -6.46 13.72 -29.84
C ILE A 490 -7.19 14.62 -30.82
N SER A 491 -7.87 15.67 -30.33
CA SER A 491 -8.53 16.68 -31.15
C SER A 491 -7.64 17.92 -31.21
N GLU A 492 -7.28 18.36 -32.42
CA GLU A 492 -6.66 19.66 -32.65
C GLU A 492 -7.80 20.71 -32.75
N TYR A 493 -7.59 21.92 -32.25
CA TYR A 493 -8.60 22.97 -32.06
C TYR A 493 -9.35 23.40 -33.36
N ASP A 494 -8.85 23.03 -34.54
CA ASP A 494 -9.41 23.44 -35.85
C ASP A 494 -10.25 22.37 -36.58
N ASP A 495 -10.30 21.12 -36.09
CA ASP A 495 -11.04 20.03 -36.75
C ASP A 495 -11.96 19.28 -35.78
N ALA A 496 -13.16 19.82 -35.58
CA ALA A 496 -14.18 19.25 -34.68
C ALA A 496 -14.70 17.84 -35.07
N TYR A 497 -14.22 17.26 -36.21
CA TYR A 497 -14.76 16.01 -36.75
C TYR A 497 -13.71 14.94 -37.17
N ASP A 498 -12.41 15.22 -37.11
CA ASP A 498 -11.37 14.26 -37.59
C ASP A 498 -10.17 14.16 -36.62
N GLY A 499 -10.44 13.87 -35.35
CA GLY A 499 -9.39 13.63 -34.36
C GLY A 499 -8.47 12.46 -34.70
N ARG A 500 -7.18 12.58 -34.38
CA ARG A 500 -6.20 11.48 -34.49
C ARG A 500 -6.47 10.45 -33.42
N TYR A 501 -6.53 9.19 -33.82
CA TYR A 501 -6.69 8.06 -32.88
C TYR A 501 -5.37 7.33 -32.73
N THR A 502 -5.00 6.99 -31.50
CA THR A 502 -3.73 6.31 -31.25
C THR A 502 -3.80 5.37 -30.06
N ILE A 503 -3.05 4.27 -30.16
CA ILE A 503 -2.80 3.35 -29.04
C ILE A 503 -1.39 3.66 -28.54
N LYS A 504 -1.27 4.08 -27.28
CA LYS A 504 0.01 4.44 -26.66
C LYS A 504 -0.05 4.18 -25.15
N ARG A 505 1.11 4.18 -24.51
CA ARG A 505 1.20 4.22 -23.05
C ARG A 505 0.97 5.65 -22.58
N TYR A 506 -0.02 5.87 -21.73
CA TYR A 506 -0.29 7.17 -21.13
C TYR A 506 0.72 7.45 -20.01
N HIS A 507 1.43 8.56 -20.10
CA HIS A 507 2.35 9.02 -19.08
C HIS A 507 2.00 10.45 -18.66
N SER A 508 1.92 10.68 -17.34
CA SER A 508 1.68 12.02 -16.82
C SER A 508 2.48 12.28 -15.54
N GLU A 509 3.11 13.44 -15.51
CA GLU A 509 3.76 13.99 -14.33
C GLU A 509 2.85 15.01 -13.66
N LYS A 510 2.86 15.05 -12.33
CA LYS A 510 2.05 15.97 -11.55
C LYS A 510 2.94 16.82 -10.66
N THR A 511 2.72 18.12 -10.66
CA THR A 511 3.33 19.07 -9.72
C THR A 511 2.27 19.56 -8.73
N VAL A 512 2.69 19.79 -7.49
CA VAL A 512 1.87 20.45 -6.47
C VAL A 512 2.03 21.95 -6.62
N THR A 513 0.93 22.65 -6.82
CA THR A 513 0.86 24.11 -6.81
C THR A 513 0.07 24.59 -5.59
N ASP A 514 0.11 25.87 -5.28
CA ASP A 514 -0.64 26.47 -4.16
C ASP A 514 -2.17 26.31 -4.31
N GLU A 515 -2.67 26.02 -5.52
CA GLU A 515 -4.09 25.84 -5.84
C GLU A 515 -4.50 24.35 -5.96
N GLY A 516 -3.56 23.40 -5.80
CA GLY A 516 -3.81 21.97 -5.90
C GLY A 516 -2.84 21.24 -6.85
N TRP A 517 -3.28 20.10 -7.38
CA TRP A 517 -2.47 19.30 -8.30
C TRP A 517 -2.68 19.77 -9.73
N GLN A 518 -1.60 20.05 -10.45
CA GLN A 518 -1.60 20.26 -11.90
C GLN A 518 -0.71 19.23 -12.59
N HIS A 519 -1.12 18.81 -13.81
CA HIS A 519 -0.26 18.02 -14.66
C HIS A 519 0.84 18.93 -15.21
N SER A 520 2.10 18.63 -14.90
CA SER A 520 3.26 19.36 -15.43
C SER A 520 3.67 18.84 -16.82
N LYS A 521 3.35 17.60 -17.09
CA LYS A 521 3.61 16.96 -18.38
C LYS A 521 2.61 15.82 -18.60
N VAL A 522 2.11 15.71 -19.82
CA VAL A 522 1.32 14.56 -20.27
C VAL A 522 1.88 14.09 -21.61
N GLU A 523 2.13 12.79 -21.72
CA GLU A 523 2.69 12.17 -22.93
C GLU A 523 1.96 10.89 -23.28
N LEU A 524 1.86 10.61 -24.57
CA LEU A 524 1.46 9.33 -25.11
C LEU A 524 2.71 8.64 -25.68
N GLN A 525 3.27 7.71 -24.92
CA GLN A 525 4.55 7.07 -25.19
C GLN A 525 4.36 5.82 -26.06
N PRO A 526 5.12 5.65 -27.17
CA PRO A 526 5.19 4.38 -27.88
C PRO A 526 5.96 3.34 -27.04
N LEU A 527 5.74 2.06 -27.31
CA LEU A 527 6.59 0.98 -26.80
C LEU A 527 7.78 0.71 -27.69
N ASN A 528 7.65 0.98 -28.98
CA ASN A 528 8.71 0.85 -29.95
C ASN A 528 9.64 2.09 -29.88
N PRO A 529 10.93 1.93 -29.56
CA PRO A 529 11.88 3.03 -29.43
C PRO A 529 12.17 3.78 -30.73
N ASP A 530 11.77 3.24 -31.90
CA ASP A 530 11.93 3.90 -33.18
C ASP A 530 10.89 5.02 -33.43
N PHE A 531 9.96 5.20 -32.48
CA PHE A 531 8.91 6.22 -32.57
C PHE A 531 9.04 7.22 -31.40
N GLU A 532 8.80 8.50 -31.69
CA GLU A 532 8.84 9.56 -30.70
C GLU A 532 7.54 9.61 -29.86
N PRO A 533 7.62 9.96 -28.57
CA PRO A 533 6.44 10.25 -27.75
C PRO A 533 5.64 11.43 -28.30
N ILE A 534 4.32 11.40 -28.13
CA ILE A 534 3.44 12.53 -28.42
C ILE A 534 3.32 13.33 -27.12
N GLU A 535 3.95 14.50 -27.07
CA GLU A 535 3.76 15.45 -25.98
C GLU A 535 2.45 16.20 -26.16
N LEU A 536 1.68 16.31 -25.09
CA LEU A 536 0.38 16.97 -25.08
C LEU A 536 0.50 18.32 -24.36
N SER A 537 0.05 19.38 -25.02
CA SER A 537 -0.03 20.72 -24.47
C SER A 537 -1.33 20.94 -23.70
N GLU A 538 -1.45 22.05 -22.96
CA GLU A 538 -2.72 22.43 -22.27
C GLU A 538 -3.87 22.71 -23.25
N ASP A 539 -3.56 23.00 -24.52
CA ASP A 539 -4.55 23.30 -25.55
C ASP A 539 -5.04 22.02 -26.28
N ASP A 540 -4.40 20.88 -26.07
CA ASP A 540 -4.78 19.60 -26.69
C ASP A 540 -5.92 18.93 -25.92
N ASP A 541 -7.08 18.77 -26.56
CA ASP A 541 -8.17 17.97 -25.98
C ASP A 541 -7.91 16.48 -26.23
N VAL A 542 -7.41 15.80 -25.18
CA VAL A 542 -7.09 14.36 -25.23
C VAL A 542 -8.09 13.57 -24.45
N ARG A 543 -8.80 12.72 -25.15
CA ARG A 543 -9.79 11.84 -24.58
C ARG A 543 -9.31 10.40 -24.58
N THR A 544 -9.21 9.78 -23.39
CA THR A 544 -9.01 8.34 -23.26
C THR A 544 -10.33 7.62 -23.47
N ILE A 545 -10.37 6.71 -24.42
CA ILE A 545 -11.54 5.93 -24.82
C ILE A 545 -11.60 4.61 -24.08
N GLY A 546 -10.46 3.90 -24.02
CA GLY A 546 -10.39 2.60 -23.37
C GLY A 546 -9.01 2.27 -22.84
N ILE A 547 -8.98 1.35 -21.89
CA ILE A 547 -7.76 0.77 -21.32
C ILE A 547 -7.54 -0.60 -21.96
N PHE A 548 -6.35 -0.82 -22.47
CA PHE A 548 -5.95 -2.06 -23.11
C PHE A 548 -5.97 -3.25 -22.14
N LYS A 549 -6.51 -4.37 -22.59
CA LYS A 549 -6.56 -5.63 -21.82
C LYS A 549 -5.59 -6.66 -22.39
N CYS A 550 -5.74 -7.01 -23.65
CA CYS A 550 -4.89 -7.97 -24.36
C CYS A 550 -5.03 -7.83 -25.87
N VAL A 551 -4.15 -8.50 -26.62
CA VAL A 551 -4.32 -8.85 -28.02
C VAL A 551 -5.08 -10.16 -28.08
N LEU A 552 -6.00 -10.30 -29.06
CA LEU A 552 -6.81 -11.50 -29.27
C LEU A 552 -6.01 -12.58 -29.99
#